data_8261ca39f326db4598111c01a0c14c0d
#
_entry.id   8261ca39f326db4598111c01a0c14c0d
#
_cell.length_a   1.000
_cell.length_b   1.000
_cell.length_c   1.000
_cell.angle_alpha   90.00
_cell.angle_beta   90.00
_cell.angle_gamma   90.00
#
_symmetry.space_group_name_H-M   'P 1'
#
loop_
_entity.id
_entity.type
_entity.pdbx_description
1 polymer ?
#
loop_
_entity_poly.entity_id
_entity_poly.type
_entity_poly.pdbx_seq_one_letter_code
_entity_poly.pdbx_strand_id
1 'polypeptide(L)'
;MKKNVSLEKLSAFKSKFFKNLEPMHYIIKQAFPNLEQYDVISFIQAQYYFSVGILPVADPDDIQRKALELSGADYVIPDFYNELYNHLKIYLSGLLKNRPS
;
A
#
# COMPACT_ATOMS: atom_id res chain seq x y z
N MET A 1 -5.58 24.97 0.70
CA MET A 1 -6.24 23.79 1.17
C MET A 1 -5.70 23.31 2.51
N LYS A 2 -6.56 22.95 3.33
CA LYS A 2 -6.22 22.56 4.68
C LYS A 2 -5.54 21.19 4.73
N LYS A 3 -4.45 21.08 5.42
CA LYS A 3 -3.83 19.80 5.65
C LYS A 3 -4.65 18.98 6.61
N ASN A 4 -4.92 17.77 6.26
CA ASN A 4 -5.70 16.88 7.10
C ASN A 4 -4.84 16.07 8.03
N VAL A 5 -3.56 15.99 7.73
CA VAL A 5 -2.62 15.21 8.51
C VAL A 5 -1.49 16.12 8.94
N SER A 6 -1.26 16.20 10.24
CA SER A 6 -0.16 17.01 10.75
C SER A 6 1.16 16.35 10.44
N LEU A 7 2.23 17.14 10.50
CA LEU A 7 3.56 16.61 10.29
C LEU A 7 3.88 15.51 11.30
N GLU A 8 3.46 15.69 12.54
CA GLU A 8 3.70 14.72 13.58
C GLU A 8 3.01 13.39 13.26
N LYS A 9 1.76 13.45 12.85
CA LYS A 9 1.00 12.23 12.53
C LYS A 9 1.57 11.53 11.32
N LEU A 10 1.95 12.29 10.31
CA LEU A 10 2.54 11.71 9.13
C LEU A 10 3.87 11.06 9.43
N SER A 11 4.70 11.73 10.24
CA SER A 11 5.99 11.21 10.63
C SER A 11 5.84 9.93 11.44
N ALA A 12 4.88 9.90 12.35
CA ALA A 12 4.61 8.72 13.16
C ALA A 12 4.14 7.55 12.29
N PHE A 13 3.28 7.85 11.32
CA PHE A 13 2.81 6.83 10.41
C PHE A 13 3.95 6.22 9.60
N LYS A 14 4.80 7.08 9.04
CA LYS A 14 5.92 6.59 8.23
C LYS A 14 6.89 5.78 9.06
N SER A 15 7.19 6.26 10.26
CA SER A 15 8.11 5.55 11.15
C SER A 15 7.57 4.16 11.47
N LYS A 16 6.31 4.09 11.83
CA LYS A 16 5.69 2.81 12.18
C LYS A 16 5.62 1.89 10.95
N PHE A 17 5.28 2.46 9.81
CA PHE A 17 5.16 1.68 8.60
C PHE A 17 6.49 1.04 8.22
N PHE A 18 7.56 1.83 8.18
CA PHE A 18 8.86 1.31 7.79
C PHE A 18 9.43 0.35 8.82
N LYS A 19 9.15 0.61 10.10
CA LYS A 19 9.59 -0.29 11.15
C LYS A 19 8.93 -1.66 11.01
N ASN A 20 7.67 -1.68 10.63
CA ASN A 20 6.94 -2.93 10.44
C ASN A 20 7.37 -3.67 9.18
N LEU A 21 8.02 -2.97 8.25
CA LEU A 21 8.47 -3.60 7.01
C LEU A 21 9.79 -4.33 7.15
N GLU A 22 10.58 -4.01 8.17
CA GLU A 22 11.86 -4.67 8.36
C GLU A 22 11.72 -6.19 8.48
N PRO A 23 10.82 -6.70 9.33
CA PRO A 23 10.62 -8.15 9.38
C PRO A 23 10.13 -8.71 8.05
N MET A 24 9.32 -7.95 7.31
CA MET A 24 8.84 -8.39 6.01
C MET A 24 9.97 -8.59 5.02
N HIS A 25 10.95 -7.70 5.05
CA HIS A 25 12.12 -7.82 4.19
C HIS A 25 12.77 -9.18 4.39
N TYR A 26 12.99 -9.55 5.62
CA TYR A 26 13.61 -10.80 5.96
C TYR A 26 12.74 -11.99 5.52
N ILE A 27 11.45 -11.92 5.82
CA ILE A 27 10.52 -13.00 5.51
C ILE A 27 10.44 -13.22 4.00
N ILE A 28 10.34 -12.15 3.23
CA ILE A 28 10.25 -12.25 1.78
C ILE A 28 11.53 -12.88 1.21
N LYS A 29 12.67 -12.45 1.71
CA LYS A 29 13.93 -12.99 1.24
C LYS A 29 14.06 -14.47 1.56
N GLN A 30 13.58 -14.88 2.73
CA GLN A 30 13.59 -16.29 3.12
C GLN A 30 12.65 -17.12 2.25
N ALA A 31 11.48 -16.59 1.99
CA ALA A 31 10.46 -17.31 1.22
C ALA A 31 10.81 -17.37 -0.25
N PHE A 32 11.48 -16.36 -0.78
CA PHE A 32 11.79 -16.26 -2.21
C PHE A 32 13.25 -15.88 -2.39
N PRO A 33 14.15 -16.83 -2.13
CA PRO A 33 15.59 -16.52 -2.19
C PRO A 33 16.09 -16.14 -3.57
N ASN A 34 15.31 -16.42 -4.61
CA ASN A 34 15.70 -16.04 -5.97
C ASN A 34 15.49 -14.57 -6.26
N LEU A 35 14.74 -13.88 -5.42
CA LEU A 35 14.57 -12.43 -5.59
C LEU A 35 15.84 -11.73 -5.15
N GLU A 36 16.28 -10.79 -5.97
CA GLU A 36 17.43 -9.97 -5.61
C GLU A 36 17.02 -8.91 -4.60
N GLN A 37 18.01 -8.37 -3.92
CA GLN A 37 17.72 -7.35 -2.93
C GLN A 37 16.95 -6.17 -3.51
N TYR A 38 17.31 -5.79 -4.74
CA TYR A 38 16.58 -4.72 -5.41
C TYR A 38 15.09 -5.05 -5.56
N ASP A 39 14.79 -6.30 -5.88
CA ASP A 39 13.40 -6.72 -6.05
C ASP A 39 12.63 -6.66 -4.74
N VAL A 40 13.27 -7.06 -3.66
CA VAL A 40 12.63 -7.03 -2.34
C VAL A 40 12.36 -5.58 -1.92
N ILE A 41 13.32 -4.70 -2.13
CA ILE A 41 13.16 -3.29 -1.80
C ILE A 41 12.06 -2.67 -2.67
N SER A 42 12.08 -2.95 -3.97
CA SER A 42 11.04 -2.46 -4.88
C SER A 42 9.65 -2.94 -4.46
N PHE A 43 9.55 -4.19 -4.08
CA PHE A 43 8.28 -4.74 -3.63
C PHE A 43 7.75 -3.97 -2.42
N ILE A 44 8.61 -3.76 -1.43
CA ILE A 44 8.21 -3.07 -0.22
C ILE A 44 7.82 -1.63 -0.51
N GLN A 45 8.60 -0.95 -1.34
CA GLN A 45 8.29 0.44 -1.70
C GLN A 45 6.97 0.53 -2.47
N ALA A 46 6.72 -0.42 -3.36
CA ALA A 46 5.47 -0.42 -4.11
C ALA A 46 4.27 -0.57 -3.18
N GLN A 47 4.39 -1.39 -2.15
CA GLN A 47 3.31 -1.55 -1.19
C GLN A 47 3.10 -0.27 -0.38
N TYR A 48 4.17 0.43 -0.07
CA TYR A 48 4.06 1.71 0.60
C TYR A 48 3.31 2.72 -0.27
N TYR A 49 3.72 2.84 -1.53
CA TYR A 49 3.07 3.78 -2.46
C TYR A 49 1.60 3.45 -2.63
N PHE A 50 1.29 2.16 -2.76
CA PHE A 50 -0.08 1.74 -2.90
C PHE A 50 -0.90 2.09 -1.66
N SER A 51 -0.33 1.84 -0.48
CA SER A 51 -1.03 2.11 0.77
C SER A 51 -1.34 3.59 0.93
N VAL A 52 -0.39 4.44 0.60
CA VAL A 52 -0.59 5.88 0.69
C VAL A 52 -1.69 6.33 -0.27
N GLY A 53 -1.72 5.74 -1.46
CA GLY A 53 -2.72 6.11 -2.46
C GLY A 53 -4.11 5.60 -2.14
N ILE A 54 -4.21 4.38 -1.61
CA ILE A 54 -5.53 3.78 -1.37
C ILE A 54 -6.17 4.28 -0.08
N LEU A 55 -5.38 4.75 0.88
CA LEU A 55 -5.90 5.10 2.18
C LEU A 55 -7.01 6.16 2.14
N PRO A 56 -6.83 7.28 1.43
CA PRO A 56 -7.92 8.26 1.33
C PRO A 56 -9.15 7.72 0.62
N VAL A 57 -8.96 6.77 -0.28
CA VAL A 57 -10.07 6.16 -1.02
C VAL A 57 -10.84 5.20 -0.14
N ALA A 58 -10.12 4.43 0.67
CA ALA A 58 -10.74 3.45 1.56
C ALA A 58 -11.34 4.10 2.80
N ASP A 59 -10.84 5.27 3.18
CA ASP A 59 -11.34 5.99 4.34
C ASP A 59 -11.51 7.47 3.99
N PRO A 60 -12.46 7.78 3.09
CA PRO A 60 -12.64 9.15 2.63
C PRO A 60 -13.20 10.05 3.72
N ASP A 61 -12.81 11.31 3.68
CA ASP A 61 -13.37 12.29 4.60
C ASP A 61 -14.78 12.69 4.14
N ASP A 62 -15.40 13.57 4.94
CA ASP A 62 -16.79 13.94 4.69
C ASP A 62 -16.99 14.63 3.35
N ILE A 63 -16.04 15.44 2.95
CA ILE A 63 -16.15 16.16 1.68
C ILE A 63 -16.07 15.16 0.52
N GLN A 64 -15.16 14.21 0.61
CA GLN A 64 -15.02 13.19 -0.42
C GLN A 64 -16.26 12.32 -0.51
N ARG A 65 -16.84 11.94 0.65
CA ARG A 65 -18.06 11.14 0.67
C ARG A 65 -19.20 11.89 0.00
N LYS A 66 -19.31 13.17 0.32
CA LYS A 66 -20.37 14.00 -0.27
C LYS A 66 -20.20 14.15 -1.76
N ALA A 67 -18.96 14.31 -2.22
CA ALA A 67 -18.68 14.43 -3.63
C ALA A 67 -19.05 13.15 -4.37
N LEU A 68 -18.79 12.01 -3.76
CA LEU A 68 -19.18 10.74 -4.35
C LEU A 68 -20.68 10.61 -4.49
N GLU A 69 -21.42 11.02 -3.43
CA GLU A 69 -22.87 10.99 -3.47
C GLU A 69 -23.42 11.88 -4.55
N LEU A 70 -22.91 13.11 -4.63
CA LEU A 70 -23.40 14.08 -5.59
C LEU A 70 -23.06 13.72 -7.02
N SER A 71 -22.00 12.95 -7.23
CA SER A 71 -21.62 12.54 -8.58
C SER A 71 -22.58 11.54 -9.19
N GLY A 72 -23.38 10.89 -8.35
CA GLY A 72 -24.28 9.87 -8.83
C GLY A 72 -23.60 8.60 -9.29
N ALA A 73 -22.32 8.48 -9.03
CA ALA A 73 -21.58 7.29 -9.43
C ALA A 73 -21.95 6.11 -8.53
N ASP A 74 -22.02 4.94 -9.14
CA ASP A 74 -22.23 3.71 -8.42
C ASP A 74 -20.86 3.26 -7.89
N TYR A 75 -20.50 3.77 -6.73
CA TYR A 75 -19.17 3.60 -6.19
C TYR A 75 -19.20 2.82 -4.88
N VAL A 76 -18.35 1.83 -4.79
CA VAL A 76 -18.20 1.06 -3.56
C VAL A 76 -16.85 1.42 -2.93
N ILE A 77 -16.89 1.81 -1.65
CA ILE A 77 -15.68 2.12 -0.92
C ILE A 77 -14.92 0.81 -0.68
N PRO A 78 -13.68 0.72 -1.14
CA PRO A 78 -12.92 -0.52 -1.00
C PRO A 78 -12.49 -0.75 0.44
N ASP A 79 -12.31 -2.02 0.78
CA ASP A 79 -11.72 -2.38 2.06
C ASP A 79 -10.20 -2.33 1.93
N PHE A 80 -9.58 -1.54 2.79
CA PHE A 80 -8.15 -1.29 2.70
C PHE A 80 -7.33 -2.59 2.73
N TYR A 81 -7.64 -3.47 3.65
CA TYR A 81 -6.85 -4.69 3.81
C TYR A 81 -7.02 -5.67 2.65
N ASN A 82 -8.24 -5.77 2.14
CA ASN A 82 -8.47 -6.63 0.98
C ASN A 82 -7.75 -6.10 -0.25
N GLU A 83 -7.79 -4.78 -0.46
CA GLU A 83 -7.11 -4.17 -1.59
C GLU A 83 -5.61 -4.35 -1.47
N LEU A 84 -5.08 -4.14 -0.29
CA LEU A 84 -3.64 -4.30 -0.06
C LEU A 84 -3.22 -5.75 -0.28
N TYR A 85 -4.00 -6.69 0.24
CA TYR A 85 -3.70 -8.10 0.08
C TYR A 85 -3.66 -8.50 -1.39
N ASN A 86 -4.65 -8.05 -2.15
CA ASN A 86 -4.70 -8.34 -3.58
C ASN A 86 -3.52 -7.72 -4.32
N HIS A 87 -3.15 -6.50 -3.95
CA HIS A 87 -2.02 -5.84 -4.57
C HIS A 87 -0.72 -6.58 -4.28
N LEU A 88 -0.56 -7.04 -3.04
CA LEU A 88 0.61 -7.84 -2.66
C LEU A 88 0.72 -9.09 -3.52
N LYS A 89 -0.39 -9.81 -3.66
CA LYS A 89 -0.40 -11.05 -4.43
C LYS A 89 -0.03 -10.82 -5.89
N ILE A 90 -0.67 -9.83 -6.48
CA ILE A 90 -0.47 -9.56 -7.90
C ILE A 90 0.96 -9.11 -8.16
N TYR A 91 1.46 -8.21 -7.32
CA TYR A 91 2.81 -7.69 -7.50
C TYR A 91 3.85 -8.79 -7.32
N LEU A 92 3.71 -9.58 -6.28
CA LEU A 92 4.66 -10.66 -6.01
C LEU A 92 4.63 -11.71 -7.12
N SER A 93 3.44 -12.06 -7.61
CA SER A 93 3.30 -12.99 -8.72
C SER A 93 4.02 -12.48 -9.95
N GLY A 94 3.90 -11.16 -10.21
CA GLY A 94 4.59 -10.57 -11.35
C GLY A 94 6.09 -10.62 -11.21
N LEU A 95 6.60 -10.35 -10.02
CA LEU A 95 8.03 -10.41 -9.79
C LEU A 95 8.57 -11.82 -10.02
N LEU A 96 7.87 -12.81 -9.44
CA LEU A 96 8.32 -14.20 -9.57
C LEU A 96 8.28 -14.68 -11.01
N LYS A 97 7.27 -14.24 -11.74
CA LYS A 97 7.10 -14.64 -13.12
C LYS A 97 8.20 -14.08 -14.02
N ASN A 98 8.73 -12.92 -13.67
CA ASN A 98 9.76 -12.26 -14.45
C ASN A 98 11.17 -12.67 -14.06
N ARG A 99 11.32 -13.60 -13.11
CA ARG A 99 12.62 -14.06 -12.70
C ARG A 99 13.01 -15.31 -13.48
N PRO A 100 14.27 -15.39 -13.93
CA PRO A 100 14.74 -16.64 -14.54
C PRO A 100 14.78 -17.75 -13.50
N SER A 101 14.56 -18.93 -13.96
CA SER A 101 14.55 -20.10 -13.07
C SER A 101 15.94 -20.41 -12.53
#